data_56e2626bad04a984e0e201f852fb1571
#
_entry.id   56e2626bad04a984e0e201f852fb1571
#
_cell.length_a   1.000
_cell.length_b   1.000
_cell.length_c   1.000
_cell.angle_alpha   90.00
_cell.angle_beta   90.00
_cell.angle_gamma   90.00
#
_symmetry.space_group_name_H-M   'P 1'
#
loop_
_entity.id
_entity.type
_entity.pdbx_description
1 polymer ?
#
loop_
_entity_poly.entity_id
_entity_poly.type
_entity_poly.pdbx_seq_one_letter_code
_entity_poly.pdbx_strand_id
1 'polypeptide(L)'
;MKKSIIWELIKINILFSNPQLLASVKKKQNKKKNASFSAYKSILRQQIFMMIMFAFIYTVFFLGVDYSESVGFFSLQLSIFAIMSIVYGFTGFFSVFYDSKDTKLYLALPLRSQDVFIAKVLSAQGMVLPFLMPCLSLLSITYWQIGGAPALIAVLPSFILLWLLINIINLVLLHFIGQVLRKSSQKTMISTILMTVSTLIAIGAMLFLQSQQIVSLESNGFVNFPKIPIFVGFHYIVSQPLSLETAINFLLPLAITLCLAYYIVKEIMPHYFDQLLEIDAVSGQTRKKKPAKLPSNLQKALVKHHLSTLKDSNLLVQSFVQPVVIGFALYPSVSRFANDGGLSTISPDYFGIAMLVGILLGNMFAGVTTFLGVAMSLEKENYHFIRTL
;
A
#
# COMPACT_ATOMS: atom_id res chain seq x y z
N MET A 1 -23.25 18.63 -7.93
CA MET A 1 -22.65 17.76 -6.90
C MET A 1 -22.24 18.62 -5.70
N LYS A 2 -22.76 18.38 -4.51
CA LYS A 2 -22.36 19.15 -3.33
C LYS A 2 -21.01 18.62 -2.84
N LYS A 3 -19.94 19.36 -3.01
CA LYS A 3 -18.57 19.04 -2.49
C LYS A 3 -18.58 18.57 -1.03
N SER A 4 -19.56 19.01 -0.25
CA SER A 4 -19.82 18.61 1.13
C SER A 4 -20.12 17.11 1.30
N ILE A 5 -20.88 16.47 0.38
CA ILE A 5 -21.26 15.05 0.52
C ILE A 5 -20.04 14.14 0.31
N ILE A 6 -19.27 14.37 -0.74
CA ILE A 6 -18.06 13.57 -1.00
C ILE A 6 -17.07 13.70 0.15
N TRP A 7 -16.91 14.90 0.71
CA TRP A 7 -16.00 15.12 1.83
C TRP A 7 -16.43 14.37 3.09
N GLU A 8 -17.72 14.33 3.40
CA GLU A 8 -18.24 13.54 4.52
C GLU A 8 -18.05 12.02 4.26
N LEU A 9 -18.28 11.55 3.04
CA LEU A 9 -18.04 10.15 2.66
C LEU A 9 -16.54 9.78 2.79
N ILE A 10 -15.63 10.65 2.39
CA ILE A 10 -14.18 10.44 2.56
C ILE A 10 -13.83 10.29 4.05
N LYS A 11 -14.35 11.16 4.92
CA LYS A 11 -14.10 11.07 6.37
C LYS A 11 -14.58 9.73 6.94
N ILE A 12 -15.77 9.31 6.54
CA ILE A 12 -16.36 8.03 6.97
C ILE A 12 -15.49 6.88 6.48
N ASN A 13 -15.11 6.86 5.20
CA ASN A 13 -14.29 5.80 4.63
C ASN A 13 -12.89 5.72 5.28
N ILE A 14 -12.23 6.84 5.58
CA ILE A 14 -10.96 6.87 6.31
C ILE A 14 -11.09 6.21 7.69
N LEU A 15 -12.21 6.43 8.38
CA LEU A 15 -12.45 5.85 9.69
C LEU A 15 -12.72 4.34 9.61
N PHE A 16 -13.52 3.89 8.64
CA PHE A 16 -13.87 2.49 8.47
C PHE A 16 -12.72 1.63 7.90
N SER A 17 -11.90 2.20 7.03
CA SER A 17 -10.75 1.49 6.44
C SER A 17 -9.58 1.31 7.41
N ASN A 18 -9.55 2.06 8.53
CA ASN A 18 -8.47 2.01 9.52
C ASN A 18 -8.99 1.69 10.93
N PRO A 19 -9.63 0.53 11.18
CA PRO A 19 -10.26 0.24 12.47
C PRO A 19 -9.25 0.19 13.63
N GLN A 20 -8.02 -0.21 13.38
CA GLN A 20 -6.96 -0.29 14.38
C GLN A 20 -6.48 1.10 14.81
N LEU A 21 -6.25 1.98 13.83
CA LEU A 21 -5.91 3.38 14.10
C LEU A 21 -7.05 4.08 14.82
N LEU A 22 -8.29 3.83 14.41
CA LEU A 22 -9.48 4.37 15.07
C LEU A 22 -9.53 3.95 16.53
N ALA A 23 -9.23 2.69 16.86
CA ALA A 23 -9.19 2.20 18.22
C ALA A 23 -8.13 2.91 19.08
N SER A 24 -6.92 3.09 18.54
CA SER A 24 -5.83 3.79 19.23
C SER A 24 -6.15 5.28 19.46
N VAL A 25 -6.76 5.91 18.45
CA VAL A 25 -7.18 7.31 18.49
C VAL A 25 -8.32 7.55 19.48
N LYS A 26 -9.32 6.67 19.53
CA LYS A 26 -10.39 6.70 20.55
C LYS A 26 -9.84 6.56 21.98
N LYS A 27 -8.83 5.70 22.17
CA LYS A 27 -8.16 5.57 23.48
C LYS A 27 -7.46 6.87 23.90
N LYS A 28 -6.86 7.61 22.96
CA LYS A 28 -6.27 8.93 23.19
C LYS A 28 -7.33 9.98 23.49
N GLN A 29 -8.48 9.95 22.81
CA GLN A 29 -9.61 10.84 23.04
C GLN A 29 -10.16 10.70 24.45
N ASN A 30 -10.40 9.47 24.90
CA ASN A 30 -10.91 9.19 26.24
C ASN A 30 -9.95 9.65 27.35
N LYS A 31 -8.62 9.63 27.10
CA LYS A 31 -7.62 10.13 28.06
C LYS A 31 -7.59 11.67 28.15
N LYS A 32 -7.86 12.38 27.07
CA LYS A 32 -7.67 13.84 27.00
C LYS A 32 -8.94 14.65 27.30
N LYS A 33 -10.13 14.05 27.43
CA LYS A 33 -11.44 14.72 27.65
C LYS A 33 -11.72 15.97 26.79
N ASN A 34 -11.03 16.15 25.67
CA ASN A 34 -11.16 17.32 24.80
C ASN A 34 -12.33 17.15 23.82
N ALA A 35 -13.34 18.01 23.92
CA ALA A 35 -14.54 18.04 23.08
C ALA A 35 -14.23 18.32 21.57
N SER A 36 -13.07 18.89 21.23
CA SER A 36 -12.69 19.27 19.86
C SER A 36 -11.88 18.22 19.11
N PHE A 37 -11.73 17.00 19.65
CA PHE A 37 -10.91 15.97 19.06
C PHE A 37 -11.59 15.30 17.86
N SER A 38 -10.97 15.37 16.67
CA SER A 38 -11.47 14.74 15.46
C SER A 38 -10.60 13.55 15.08
N ALA A 39 -11.19 12.34 15.10
CA ALA A 39 -10.49 11.09 14.82
C ALA A 39 -9.91 11.06 13.39
N TYR A 40 -10.67 11.49 12.37
CA TYR A 40 -10.20 11.49 10.99
C TYR A 40 -8.99 12.42 10.78
N LYS A 41 -8.97 13.61 11.44
CA LYS A 41 -7.81 14.52 11.37
C LYS A 41 -6.56 13.90 11.97
N SER A 42 -6.70 13.11 13.03
CA SER A 42 -5.55 12.40 13.64
C SER A 42 -4.98 11.34 12.72
N ILE A 43 -5.85 10.56 12.05
CA ILE A 43 -5.43 9.54 11.08
C ILE A 43 -4.76 10.22 9.88
N LEU A 44 -5.36 11.27 9.32
CA LEU A 44 -4.81 12.01 8.20
C LEU A 44 -3.44 12.61 8.53
N ARG A 45 -3.28 13.20 9.72
CA ARG A 45 -1.98 13.73 10.17
C ARG A 45 -0.92 12.64 10.26
N GLN A 46 -1.27 11.46 10.73
CA GLN A 46 -0.35 10.32 10.80
C GLN A 46 0.06 9.86 9.39
N GLN A 47 -0.88 9.80 8.44
CA GLN A 47 -0.58 9.44 7.04
C GLN A 47 0.34 10.48 6.38
N ILE A 48 0.06 11.78 6.56
CA ILE A 48 0.92 12.86 6.05
C ILE A 48 2.32 12.79 6.67
N PHE A 49 2.40 12.54 7.97
CA PHE A 49 3.69 12.37 8.64
C PHE A 49 4.50 11.19 8.07
N MET A 50 3.83 10.06 7.81
CA MET A 50 4.48 8.91 7.14
C MET A 50 4.97 9.28 5.74
N MET A 51 4.17 9.99 4.94
CA MET A 51 4.58 10.45 3.60
C MET A 51 5.86 11.31 3.67
N ILE A 52 5.89 12.27 4.56
CA ILE A 52 7.05 13.16 4.73
C ILE A 52 8.28 12.35 5.19
N MET A 53 8.09 11.44 6.14
CA MET A 53 9.19 10.57 6.61
C MET A 53 9.74 9.69 5.48
N PHE A 54 8.87 9.03 4.71
CA PHE A 54 9.32 8.20 3.57
C PHE A 54 10.05 9.05 2.53
N ALA A 55 9.49 10.20 2.14
CA ALA A 55 10.14 11.11 1.21
C ALA A 55 11.55 11.52 1.72
N PHE A 56 11.66 11.93 2.97
CA PHE A 56 12.92 12.37 3.56
C PHE A 56 13.97 11.24 3.61
N ILE A 57 13.59 10.07 4.13
CA ILE A 57 14.51 8.93 4.27
C ILE A 57 15.04 8.51 2.89
N TYR A 58 14.15 8.35 1.91
CA TYR A 58 14.57 7.92 0.58
C TYR A 58 15.32 9.00 -0.20
N THR A 59 15.04 10.27 0.04
CA THR A 59 15.87 11.35 -0.51
C THR A 59 17.32 11.22 -0.03
N VAL A 60 17.53 10.99 1.27
CA VAL A 60 18.88 10.78 1.82
C VAL A 60 19.56 9.55 1.20
N PHE A 61 18.82 8.44 1.01
CA PHE A 61 19.37 7.22 0.40
C PHE A 61 19.77 7.41 -1.06
N PHE A 62 19.04 8.21 -1.82
CA PHE A 62 19.27 8.38 -3.26
C PHE A 62 20.33 9.46 -3.56
N LEU A 63 20.59 10.41 -2.64
CA LEU A 63 21.56 11.49 -2.87
C LEU A 63 22.98 11.02 -3.16
N GLY A 64 23.37 9.84 -2.66
CA GLY A 64 24.71 9.27 -2.85
C GLY A 64 24.91 8.52 -4.16
N VAL A 65 23.88 8.48 -5.06
CA VAL A 65 23.92 7.70 -6.29
C VAL A 65 23.69 8.60 -7.49
N ASP A 66 24.53 8.44 -8.53
CA ASP A 66 24.31 9.12 -9.81
C ASP A 66 23.41 8.29 -10.73
N TYR A 67 22.20 8.79 -10.95
CA TYR A 67 21.20 8.18 -11.82
C TYR A 67 21.22 8.76 -13.23
N SER A 68 21.96 9.85 -13.49
CA SER A 68 21.95 10.54 -14.78
C SER A 68 22.48 9.67 -15.93
N GLU A 69 23.52 8.89 -15.67
CA GLU A 69 24.15 8.01 -16.65
C GLU A 69 23.59 6.58 -16.61
N SER A 70 23.00 6.17 -15.49
CA SER A 70 22.56 4.79 -15.26
C SER A 70 21.05 4.60 -15.42
N VAL A 71 20.56 4.71 -16.66
CA VAL A 71 19.13 4.58 -17.02
C VAL A 71 18.53 3.25 -16.54
N GLY A 72 19.30 2.16 -16.69
CA GLY A 72 18.86 0.82 -16.25
C GLY A 72 18.64 0.76 -14.75
N PHE A 73 19.58 1.27 -13.96
CA PHE A 73 19.49 1.29 -12.50
C PHE A 73 18.33 2.16 -12.01
N PHE A 74 18.14 3.35 -12.60
CA PHE A 74 16.97 4.20 -12.33
C PHE A 74 15.67 3.44 -12.57
N SER A 75 15.51 2.83 -13.76
CA SER A 75 14.28 2.14 -14.15
C SER A 75 13.97 0.94 -13.23
N LEU A 76 15.00 0.21 -12.84
CA LEU A 76 14.90 -0.90 -11.89
C LEU A 76 14.44 -0.41 -10.52
N GLN A 77 15.07 0.64 -10.00
CA GLN A 77 14.71 1.20 -8.71
C GLN A 77 13.27 1.76 -8.70
N LEU A 78 12.90 2.48 -9.76
CA LEU A 78 11.53 3.00 -9.91
C LEU A 78 10.50 1.88 -9.99
N SER A 79 10.81 0.78 -10.70
CA SER A 79 9.92 -0.37 -10.81
C SER A 79 9.70 -1.11 -9.50
N ILE A 80 10.74 -1.26 -8.67
CA ILE A 80 10.63 -1.86 -7.33
C ILE A 80 9.62 -1.08 -6.47
N PHE A 81 9.76 0.23 -6.39
CA PHE A 81 8.84 1.06 -5.59
C PHE A 81 7.44 1.13 -6.20
N ALA A 82 7.32 1.11 -7.54
CA ALA A 82 6.03 1.04 -8.20
C ALA A 82 5.29 -0.28 -7.89
N ILE A 83 5.98 -1.43 -7.94
CA ILE A 83 5.42 -2.73 -7.58
C ILE A 83 4.99 -2.74 -6.11
N MET A 84 5.83 -2.23 -5.19
CA MET A 84 5.45 -2.07 -3.79
C MET A 84 4.18 -1.25 -3.64
N SER A 85 4.10 -0.11 -4.35
CA SER A 85 2.94 0.78 -4.31
C SER A 85 1.67 0.12 -4.87
N ILE A 86 1.80 -0.72 -5.91
CA ILE A 86 0.68 -1.51 -6.45
C ILE A 86 0.18 -2.50 -5.40
N VAL A 87 1.05 -3.24 -4.74
CA VAL A 87 0.66 -4.28 -3.78
C VAL A 87 0.02 -3.70 -2.53
N TYR A 88 0.65 -2.69 -1.94
CA TYR A 88 0.06 -2.01 -0.77
C TYR A 88 -1.20 -1.24 -1.16
N GLY A 89 -1.20 -0.62 -2.34
CA GLY A 89 -2.36 0.04 -2.90
C GLY A 89 -3.52 -0.93 -3.10
N PHE A 90 -3.26 -2.09 -3.69
CA PHE A 90 -4.25 -3.15 -3.88
C PHE A 90 -4.90 -3.58 -2.56
N THR A 91 -4.09 -3.84 -1.52
CA THR A 91 -4.58 -4.18 -0.19
C THR A 91 -5.46 -3.07 0.39
N GLY A 92 -5.04 -1.81 0.24
CA GLY A 92 -5.80 -0.64 0.68
C GLY A 92 -7.12 -0.47 -0.07
N PHE A 93 -7.11 -0.57 -1.39
CA PHE A 93 -8.31 -0.51 -2.21
C PHE A 93 -9.27 -1.67 -1.89
N PHE A 94 -8.75 -2.89 -1.77
CA PHE A 94 -9.57 -4.05 -1.42
C PHE A 94 -10.27 -3.87 -0.07
N SER A 95 -9.54 -3.40 0.95
CA SER A 95 -10.10 -3.11 2.27
C SER A 95 -11.23 -2.09 2.22
N VAL A 96 -11.03 -0.98 1.49
CA VAL A 96 -12.02 0.10 1.38
C VAL A 96 -13.24 -0.31 0.55
N PHE A 97 -13.05 -1.10 -0.52
CA PHE A 97 -14.12 -1.43 -1.46
C PHE A 97 -14.94 -2.66 -1.06
N TYR A 98 -14.30 -3.70 -0.54
CA TYR A 98 -14.96 -4.99 -0.31
C TYR A 98 -15.01 -5.45 1.14
N ASP A 99 -14.06 -5.07 2.00
CA ASP A 99 -14.06 -5.46 3.42
C ASP A 99 -14.81 -4.47 4.32
N SER A 100 -15.06 -3.25 3.85
CA SER A 100 -15.77 -2.25 4.62
C SER A 100 -17.24 -2.66 4.81
N LYS A 101 -17.73 -2.63 6.07
CA LYS A 101 -19.11 -2.96 6.42
C LYS A 101 -20.08 -1.79 6.14
N ASP A 102 -19.64 -0.78 5.44
CA ASP A 102 -20.34 0.47 5.16
C ASP A 102 -21.29 0.38 3.96
N THR A 103 -21.17 -0.66 3.14
CA THR A 103 -21.99 -0.87 1.92
C THR A 103 -23.47 -0.78 2.20
N LYS A 104 -23.96 -1.44 3.27
CA LYS A 104 -25.37 -1.42 3.65
C LYS A 104 -25.88 -0.03 4.03
N LEU A 105 -25.01 0.79 4.62
CA LEU A 105 -25.34 2.17 4.96
C LEU A 105 -25.49 3.04 3.71
N TYR A 106 -24.60 2.87 2.73
CA TYR A 106 -24.65 3.66 1.49
C TYR A 106 -25.85 3.30 0.60
N LEU A 107 -26.24 2.02 0.57
CA LEU A 107 -27.42 1.56 -0.18
C LEU A 107 -28.74 2.08 0.41
N ALA A 108 -28.78 2.36 1.73
CA ALA A 108 -29.97 2.93 2.37
C ALA A 108 -30.09 4.45 2.17
N LEU A 109 -29.04 5.12 1.68
CA LEU A 109 -29.01 6.56 1.47
C LEU A 109 -29.19 6.91 0.00
N PRO A 110 -29.81 8.04 -0.36
CA PRO A 110 -29.98 8.48 -1.74
C PRO A 110 -28.67 9.03 -2.33
N LEU A 111 -27.64 8.19 -2.38
CA LEU A 111 -26.30 8.51 -2.88
C LEU A 111 -26.13 7.96 -4.30
N ARG A 112 -25.38 8.70 -5.12
CA ARG A 112 -25.00 8.22 -6.46
C ARG A 112 -23.83 7.26 -6.35
N SER A 113 -23.85 6.16 -7.12
CA SER A 113 -22.77 5.18 -7.20
C SER A 113 -21.39 5.85 -7.44
N GLN A 114 -21.37 6.85 -8.32
CA GLN A 114 -20.18 7.62 -8.68
C GLN A 114 -19.58 8.39 -7.50
N ASP A 115 -20.42 9.03 -6.66
CA ASP A 115 -19.95 9.83 -5.52
C ASP A 115 -19.29 8.93 -4.46
N VAL A 116 -19.88 7.76 -4.21
CA VAL A 116 -19.33 6.77 -3.29
C VAL A 116 -18.05 6.15 -3.84
N PHE A 117 -18.00 5.83 -5.13
CA PHE A 117 -16.81 5.30 -5.79
C PHE A 117 -15.63 6.26 -5.67
N ILE A 118 -15.83 7.55 -6.04
CA ILE A 118 -14.79 8.58 -5.94
C ILE A 118 -14.34 8.76 -4.49
N ALA A 119 -15.27 8.80 -3.54
CA ALA A 119 -14.93 8.93 -2.13
C ALA A 119 -14.09 7.75 -1.63
N LYS A 120 -14.38 6.51 -2.07
CA LYS A 120 -13.61 5.32 -1.76
C LYS A 120 -12.21 5.35 -2.38
N VAL A 121 -12.09 5.74 -3.65
CA VAL A 121 -10.79 5.93 -4.32
C VAL A 121 -9.93 6.94 -3.57
N LEU A 122 -10.49 8.09 -3.22
CA LEU A 122 -9.76 9.13 -2.50
C LEU A 122 -9.37 8.72 -1.07
N SER A 123 -10.21 7.98 -0.38
CA SER A 123 -9.89 7.50 0.97
C SER A 123 -8.80 6.42 0.98
N ALA A 124 -8.70 5.61 -0.08
CA ALA A 124 -7.64 4.60 -0.24
C ALA A 124 -6.25 5.21 -0.44
N GLN A 125 -6.17 6.49 -0.90
CA GLN A 125 -4.89 7.17 -1.16
C GLN A 125 -4.00 7.27 0.09
N GLY A 126 -4.58 7.31 1.26
CA GLY A 126 -3.80 7.29 2.51
C GLY A 126 -2.93 6.05 2.69
N MET A 127 -3.25 4.95 2.00
CA MET A 127 -2.44 3.72 2.00
C MET A 127 -1.48 3.63 0.81
N VAL A 128 -1.83 4.25 -0.33
CA VAL A 128 -1.02 4.22 -1.57
C VAL A 128 0.11 5.23 -1.52
N LEU A 129 -0.20 6.49 -1.19
CA LEU A 129 0.73 7.61 -1.29
C LEU A 129 2.02 7.46 -0.48
N PRO A 130 2.02 6.95 0.77
CA PRO A 130 3.27 6.77 1.50
C PRO A 130 4.29 5.92 0.76
N PHE A 131 3.86 4.85 0.08
CA PHE A 131 4.72 3.95 -0.68
C PHE A 131 5.15 4.53 -2.04
N LEU A 132 4.46 5.57 -2.52
CA LEU A 132 4.85 6.32 -3.71
C LEU A 132 5.87 7.43 -3.43
N MET A 133 6.03 7.86 -2.18
CA MET A 133 6.98 8.93 -1.83
C MET A 133 8.43 8.64 -2.24
N PRO A 134 8.95 7.39 -2.13
CA PRO A 134 10.26 7.05 -2.67
C PRO A 134 10.39 7.33 -4.16
N CYS A 135 9.33 7.11 -4.96
CA CYS A 135 9.34 7.43 -6.39
C CYS A 135 9.47 8.94 -6.63
N LEU A 136 8.78 9.75 -5.83
CA LEU A 136 8.90 11.20 -5.89
C LEU A 136 10.33 11.67 -5.60
N SER A 137 10.95 11.11 -4.57
CA SER A 137 12.33 11.41 -4.20
C SER A 137 13.31 11.00 -5.30
N LEU A 138 13.15 9.80 -5.86
CA LEU A 138 13.97 9.29 -6.95
C LEU A 138 13.86 10.17 -8.22
N LEU A 139 12.63 10.49 -8.64
CA LEU A 139 12.39 11.39 -9.78
C LEU A 139 13.03 12.77 -9.55
N SER A 140 12.88 13.33 -8.34
CA SER A 140 13.42 14.66 -8.02
C SER A 140 14.94 14.69 -8.12
N ILE A 141 15.63 13.69 -7.58
CA ILE A 141 17.10 13.61 -7.59
C ILE A 141 17.60 13.36 -9.01
N THR A 142 17.02 12.38 -9.71
CA THR A 142 17.44 12.05 -11.08
C THR A 142 17.25 13.24 -12.04
N TYR A 143 16.12 13.94 -11.96
CA TYR A 143 15.86 15.07 -12.84
C TYR A 143 16.77 16.26 -12.52
N TRP A 144 17.07 16.47 -11.24
CA TRP A 144 18.09 17.43 -10.83
C TRP A 144 19.47 17.09 -11.40
N GLN A 145 19.86 15.82 -11.37
CA GLN A 145 21.17 15.36 -11.91
C GLN A 145 21.25 15.49 -13.43
N ILE A 146 20.14 15.25 -14.17
CA ILE A 146 20.14 15.33 -15.65
C ILE A 146 20.11 16.79 -16.16
N GLY A 147 19.24 17.61 -15.62
CA GLY A 147 18.97 18.94 -16.20
C GLY A 147 18.94 20.09 -15.19
N GLY A 148 19.35 19.87 -13.95
CA GLY A 148 19.39 20.86 -12.88
C GLY A 148 17.99 21.40 -12.50
N ALA A 149 17.93 22.65 -12.02
CA ALA A 149 16.70 23.28 -11.55
C ALA A 149 15.55 23.31 -12.58
N PRO A 150 15.78 23.58 -13.88
CA PRO A 150 14.72 23.57 -14.87
C PRO A 150 14.02 22.23 -15.04
N ALA A 151 14.75 21.12 -14.92
CA ALA A 151 14.21 19.77 -15.06
C ALA A 151 13.24 19.39 -13.93
N LEU A 152 13.34 20.02 -12.77
CA LEU A 152 12.43 19.80 -11.64
C LEU A 152 10.96 20.11 -11.96
N ILE A 153 10.69 20.94 -12.96
CA ILE A 153 9.32 21.23 -13.42
C ILE A 153 8.64 19.94 -13.92
N ALA A 154 9.41 19.03 -14.52
CA ALA A 154 8.90 17.75 -15.02
C ALA A 154 8.63 16.71 -13.93
N VAL A 155 9.12 16.88 -12.70
CA VAL A 155 8.94 15.94 -11.60
C VAL A 155 7.47 15.75 -11.26
N LEU A 156 6.75 16.86 -11.09
CA LEU A 156 5.36 16.80 -10.66
C LEU A 156 4.44 16.14 -11.72
N PRO A 157 4.50 16.50 -13.01
CA PRO A 157 3.76 15.79 -14.06
C PRO A 157 4.11 14.30 -14.15
N SER A 158 5.38 13.95 -14.07
CA SER A 158 5.83 12.55 -14.11
C SER A 158 5.33 11.75 -12.90
N PHE A 159 5.39 12.34 -11.72
CA PHE A 159 4.87 11.74 -10.50
C PHE A 159 3.34 11.54 -10.56
N ILE A 160 2.60 12.53 -11.05
CA ILE A 160 1.15 12.43 -11.25
C ILE A 160 0.81 11.31 -12.24
N LEU A 161 1.56 11.19 -13.33
CA LEU A 161 1.36 10.10 -14.29
C LEU A 161 1.60 8.74 -13.65
N LEU A 162 2.70 8.57 -12.92
CA LEU A 162 3.01 7.33 -12.20
C LEU A 162 1.94 7.00 -11.16
N TRP A 163 1.50 7.99 -10.41
CA TRP A 163 0.41 7.85 -9.44
C TRP A 163 -0.91 7.43 -10.11
N LEU A 164 -1.29 8.03 -11.23
CA LEU A 164 -2.47 7.64 -12.00
C LEU A 164 -2.34 6.22 -12.52
N LEU A 165 -1.21 5.86 -13.12
CA LEU A 165 -0.94 4.52 -13.64
C LEU A 165 -1.12 3.46 -12.55
N ILE A 166 -0.53 3.65 -11.37
CA ILE A 166 -0.64 2.72 -10.24
C ILE A 166 -2.08 2.60 -9.74
N ASN A 167 -2.81 3.73 -9.62
CA ASN A 167 -4.20 3.71 -9.20
C ASN A 167 -5.09 2.98 -10.21
N ILE A 168 -4.88 3.18 -11.49
CA ILE A 168 -5.64 2.53 -12.57
C ILE A 168 -5.38 1.02 -12.57
N ILE A 169 -4.12 0.59 -12.43
CA ILE A 169 -3.78 -0.82 -12.30
C ILE A 169 -4.52 -1.43 -11.10
N ASN A 170 -4.50 -0.77 -9.95
CA ASN A 170 -5.19 -1.24 -8.75
C ASN A 170 -6.71 -1.34 -8.95
N LEU A 171 -7.33 -0.37 -9.61
CA LEU A 171 -8.78 -0.38 -9.88
C LEU A 171 -9.16 -1.46 -10.90
N VAL A 172 -8.35 -1.70 -11.91
CA VAL A 172 -8.55 -2.79 -12.90
C VAL A 172 -8.42 -4.15 -12.20
N LEU A 173 -7.38 -4.35 -11.40
CA LEU A 173 -7.22 -5.58 -10.61
C LEU A 173 -8.42 -5.79 -9.68
N LEU A 174 -8.86 -4.72 -9.01
CA LEU A 174 -10.03 -4.76 -8.12
C LEU A 174 -11.31 -5.14 -8.86
N HIS A 175 -11.51 -4.63 -10.07
CA HIS A 175 -12.66 -4.98 -10.92
C HIS A 175 -12.66 -6.47 -11.29
N PHE A 176 -11.53 -7.01 -11.74
CA PHE A 176 -11.42 -8.45 -12.05
C PHE A 176 -11.71 -9.32 -10.82
N ILE A 177 -11.20 -8.93 -9.66
CA ILE A 177 -11.46 -9.64 -8.41
C ILE A 177 -12.93 -9.54 -8.02
N GLY A 178 -13.56 -8.38 -8.21
CA GLY A 178 -14.99 -8.21 -8.02
C GLY A 178 -15.80 -9.19 -8.86
N GLN A 179 -15.43 -9.41 -10.12
CA GLN A 179 -16.07 -10.41 -10.99
C GLN A 179 -15.90 -11.84 -10.47
N VAL A 180 -14.73 -12.19 -9.92
CA VAL A 180 -14.49 -13.51 -9.30
C VAL A 180 -15.34 -13.67 -8.03
N LEU A 181 -15.41 -12.64 -7.20
CA LEU A 181 -16.19 -12.64 -5.96
C LEU A 181 -17.69 -12.77 -6.20
N ARG A 182 -18.21 -12.19 -7.30
CA ARG A 182 -19.64 -12.34 -7.72
C ARG A 182 -20.01 -13.80 -7.98
N LYS A 183 -19.09 -14.61 -8.48
CA LYS A 183 -19.34 -16.02 -8.83
C LYS A 183 -19.12 -16.99 -7.67
N SER A 184 -18.63 -16.53 -6.52
CA SER A 184 -18.24 -17.40 -5.42
C SER A 184 -18.97 -17.12 -4.12
N SER A 185 -19.46 -18.22 -3.50
CA SER A 185 -20.06 -18.18 -2.16
C SER A 185 -19.02 -18.08 -1.02
N GLN A 186 -17.71 -18.21 -1.32
CA GLN A 186 -16.63 -18.22 -0.35
C GLN A 186 -15.78 -16.94 -0.38
N LYS A 187 -16.44 -15.78 -0.32
CA LYS A 187 -15.84 -14.45 -0.41
C LYS A 187 -14.56 -14.30 0.46
N THR A 188 -14.64 -14.68 1.72
CA THR A 188 -13.53 -14.51 2.68
C THR A 188 -12.31 -15.37 2.31
N MET A 189 -12.54 -16.61 1.88
CA MET A 189 -11.45 -17.51 1.47
C MET A 189 -10.76 -17.01 0.21
N ILE A 190 -11.52 -16.60 -0.80
CA ILE A 190 -10.97 -16.07 -2.04
C ILE A 190 -10.20 -14.76 -1.78
N SER A 191 -10.77 -13.87 -0.97
CA SER A 191 -10.11 -12.64 -0.54
C SER A 191 -8.75 -12.92 0.09
N THR A 192 -8.69 -13.86 1.05
CA THR A 192 -7.43 -14.22 1.72
C THR A 192 -6.41 -14.81 0.74
N ILE A 193 -6.84 -15.72 -0.12
CA ILE A 193 -5.97 -16.33 -1.14
C ILE A 193 -5.44 -15.27 -2.10
N LEU A 194 -6.30 -14.41 -2.62
CA LEU A 194 -5.90 -13.35 -3.56
C LEU A 194 -4.92 -12.37 -2.93
N MET A 195 -5.18 -11.92 -1.70
CA MET A 195 -4.25 -11.03 -0.98
C MET A 195 -2.90 -11.70 -0.73
N THR A 196 -2.91 -12.96 -0.30
CA THR A 196 -1.67 -13.71 -0.03
C THR A 196 -0.89 -13.93 -1.33
N VAL A 197 -1.55 -14.37 -2.39
CA VAL A 197 -0.91 -14.62 -3.69
C VAL A 197 -0.37 -13.32 -4.30
N SER A 198 -1.15 -12.23 -4.29
CA SER A 198 -0.67 -10.93 -4.81
C SER A 198 0.56 -10.45 -4.05
N THR A 199 0.59 -10.65 -2.74
CA THR A 199 1.75 -10.26 -1.91
C THR A 199 2.96 -11.15 -2.18
N LEU A 200 2.76 -12.47 -2.34
CA LEU A 200 3.84 -13.39 -2.71
C LEU A 200 4.40 -13.09 -4.10
N ILE A 201 3.56 -12.76 -5.07
CA ILE A 201 4.00 -12.34 -6.41
C ILE A 201 4.84 -11.06 -6.32
N ALA A 202 4.41 -10.10 -5.50
CA ALA A 202 5.17 -8.87 -5.31
C ALA A 202 6.53 -9.12 -4.64
N ILE A 203 6.57 -9.97 -3.62
CA ILE A 203 7.84 -10.36 -2.99
C ILE A 203 8.74 -11.04 -4.01
N GLY A 204 8.20 -11.99 -4.79
CA GLY A 204 8.93 -12.68 -5.84
C GLY A 204 9.49 -11.74 -6.91
N ALA A 205 8.66 -10.80 -7.40
CA ALA A 205 9.08 -9.78 -8.36
C ALA A 205 10.18 -8.87 -7.78
N MET A 206 10.03 -8.49 -6.52
CA MET A 206 11.00 -7.67 -5.82
C MET A 206 12.35 -8.38 -5.63
N LEU A 207 12.32 -9.64 -5.21
CA LEU A 207 13.53 -10.47 -5.07
C LEU A 207 14.22 -10.70 -6.42
N PHE A 208 13.43 -10.94 -7.48
CA PHE A 208 13.95 -11.07 -8.84
C PHE A 208 14.65 -9.79 -9.30
N LEU A 209 14.02 -8.62 -9.11
CA LEU A 209 14.62 -7.34 -9.47
C LEU A 209 15.88 -7.04 -8.64
N GLN A 210 15.88 -7.38 -7.35
CA GLN A 210 17.05 -7.24 -6.50
C GLN A 210 18.18 -8.19 -6.88
N SER A 211 17.89 -9.43 -7.28
CA SER A 211 18.92 -10.36 -7.77
C SER A 211 19.62 -9.84 -9.02
N GLN A 212 18.86 -9.21 -9.94
CA GLN A 212 19.45 -8.54 -11.11
C GLN A 212 20.37 -7.39 -10.70
N GLN A 213 20.01 -6.64 -9.65
CA GLN A 213 20.83 -5.57 -9.11
C GLN A 213 22.19 -6.10 -8.56
N ILE A 214 22.17 -7.18 -7.80
CA ILE A 214 23.37 -7.78 -7.23
C ILE A 214 24.30 -8.29 -8.34
N VAL A 215 23.76 -9.08 -9.27
CA VAL A 215 24.53 -9.64 -10.41
C VAL A 215 25.19 -8.55 -11.25
N SER A 216 24.46 -7.46 -11.52
CA SER A 216 24.98 -6.38 -12.36
C SER A 216 26.08 -5.56 -11.65
N LEU A 217 26.01 -5.42 -10.33
CA LEU A 217 27.05 -4.75 -9.54
C LEU A 217 28.34 -5.56 -9.42
N GLU A 218 28.25 -6.89 -9.39
CA GLU A 218 29.41 -7.78 -9.34
C GLU A 218 30.13 -7.87 -10.68
N SER A 219 29.37 -7.76 -11.80
CA SER A 219 29.91 -8.04 -13.14
C SER A 219 30.59 -6.84 -13.82
N ASN A 220 30.08 -5.60 -13.76
CA ASN A 220 30.61 -4.47 -14.58
C ASN A 220 30.28 -3.06 -14.07
N GLY A 221 29.94 -2.86 -12.81
CA GLY A 221 29.59 -1.53 -12.30
C GLY A 221 28.19 -1.06 -12.74
N PHE A 222 27.87 0.22 -12.48
CA PHE A 222 26.53 0.79 -12.67
C PHE A 222 26.01 0.88 -14.12
N VAL A 223 26.80 0.49 -15.13
CA VAL A 223 26.51 0.77 -16.56
C VAL A 223 25.57 -0.25 -17.21
N ASN A 224 25.49 -1.49 -16.73
CA ASN A 224 24.83 -2.61 -17.43
C ASN A 224 23.55 -3.14 -16.75
N PHE A 225 22.80 -2.31 -16.06
CA PHE A 225 21.50 -2.73 -15.54
C PHE A 225 20.45 -2.90 -16.66
N PRO A 226 19.57 -3.92 -16.56
CA PRO A 226 18.50 -4.09 -17.53
C PRO A 226 17.55 -2.89 -17.51
N LYS A 227 17.27 -2.35 -18.69
CA LYS A 227 16.29 -1.29 -18.88
C LYS A 227 14.89 -1.89 -18.80
N ILE A 228 14.12 -1.50 -17.78
CA ILE A 228 12.74 -1.97 -17.60
C ILE A 228 11.81 -1.10 -18.43
N PRO A 229 11.10 -1.67 -19.46
CA PRO A 229 10.15 -0.92 -20.28
C PRO A 229 9.14 -0.15 -19.42
N ILE A 230 8.58 0.92 -19.95
CA ILE A 230 7.70 1.87 -19.25
C ILE A 230 8.48 2.75 -18.26
N PHE A 231 9.22 2.15 -17.31
CA PHE A 231 9.93 2.91 -16.27
C PHE A 231 11.14 3.66 -16.82
N VAL A 232 11.81 3.19 -17.87
CA VAL A 232 12.85 3.96 -18.56
C VAL A 232 12.32 5.24 -19.19
N GLY A 233 11.05 5.26 -19.58
CA GLY A 233 10.40 6.44 -20.16
C GLY A 233 10.44 7.66 -19.23
N PHE A 234 10.36 7.44 -17.91
CA PHE A 234 10.48 8.51 -16.92
C PHE A 234 11.88 9.13 -16.86
N HIS A 235 12.92 8.42 -17.28
CA HIS A 235 14.25 8.99 -17.43
C HIS A 235 14.38 9.72 -18.77
N TYR A 236 13.94 9.08 -19.86
CA TYR A 236 14.09 9.60 -21.21
C TYR A 236 13.28 10.89 -21.48
N ILE A 237 12.15 11.08 -20.78
CA ILE A 237 11.36 12.31 -20.93
C ILE A 237 12.17 13.58 -20.60
N VAL A 238 13.22 13.47 -19.78
CA VAL A 238 14.10 14.59 -19.42
C VAL A 238 15.42 14.52 -20.16
N SER A 239 16.03 13.34 -20.33
CA SER A 239 17.33 13.20 -20.96
C SER A 239 17.25 13.27 -22.50
N GLN A 240 16.19 12.72 -23.10
CA GLN A 240 16.02 12.62 -24.56
C GLN A 240 14.54 12.80 -24.97
N PRO A 241 13.92 13.98 -24.77
CA PRO A 241 12.47 14.16 -24.85
C PRO A 241 11.91 13.88 -26.26
N LEU A 242 12.68 14.07 -27.32
CA LEU A 242 12.25 13.88 -28.72
C LEU A 242 12.67 12.52 -29.32
N SER A 243 13.17 11.60 -28.51
CA SER A 243 13.59 10.27 -29.01
C SER A 243 12.40 9.34 -29.22
N LEU A 244 12.56 8.36 -30.14
CA LEU A 244 11.59 7.30 -30.35
C LEU A 244 11.41 6.45 -29.10
N GLU A 245 12.48 6.25 -28.32
CA GLU A 245 12.46 5.52 -27.06
C GLU A 245 11.56 6.22 -26.02
N THR A 246 11.56 7.54 -25.96
CA THR A 246 10.64 8.32 -25.13
C THR A 246 9.19 8.13 -25.58
N ALA A 247 8.94 8.20 -26.89
CA ALA A 247 7.60 8.00 -27.43
C ALA A 247 7.03 6.61 -27.04
N ILE A 248 7.82 5.56 -27.19
CA ILE A 248 7.38 4.20 -26.86
C ILE A 248 7.24 4.00 -25.35
N ASN A 249 8.20 4.43 -24.55
CA ASN A 249 8.24 4.11 -23.13
C ASN A 249 7.51 5.11 -22.22
N PHE A 250 7.11 6.27 -22.71
CA PHE A 250 6.38 7.27 -21.94
C PHE A 250 5.01 7.61 -22.53
N LEU A 251 4.94 7.96 -23.82
CA LEU A 251 3.68 8.38 -24.45
C LEU A 251 2.71 7.22 -24.64
N LEU A 252 3.20 6.01 -25.00
CA LEU A 252 2.34 4.83 -25.13
C LEU A 252 1.72 4.42 -23.80
N PRO A 253 2.47 4.27 -22.68
CA PRO A 253 1.89 4.06 -21.36
C PRO A 253 0.92 5.17 -20.93
N LEU A 254 1.22 6.42 -21.25
CA LEU A 254 0.29 7.53 -20.99
C LEU A 254 -1.03 7.32 -21.72
N ALA A 255 -1.00 7.01 -23.02
CA ALA A 255 -2.19 6.75 -23.82
C ALA A 255 -3.01 5.55 -23.25
N ILE A 256 -2.35 4.44 -22.92
CA ILE A 256 -2.99 3.27 -22.30
C ILE A 256 -3.63 3.67 -20.95
N THR A 257 -2.93 4.43 -20.13
CA THR A 257 -3.43 4.93 -18.83
C THR A 257 -4.70 5.75 -19.00
N LEU A 258 -4.74 6.65 -19.97
CA LEU A 258 -5.90 7.48 -20.26
C LEU A 258 -7.08 6.66 -20.81
N CYS A 259 -6.82 5.68 -21.69
CA CYS A 259 -7.85 4.77 -22.20
C CYS A 259 -8.47 3.92 -21.06
N LEU A 260 -7.65 3.37 -20.18
CA LEU A 260 -8.13 2.60 -19.02
C LEU A 260 -8.86 3.49 -18.02
N ALA A 261 -8.42 4.73 -17.79
CA ALA A 261 -9.12 5.69 -16.95
C ALA A 261 -10.51 5.99 -17.52
N TYR A 262 -10.61 6.22 -18.82
CA TYR A 262 -11.89 6.42 -19.50
C TYR A 262 -12.82 5.19 -19.34
N TYR A 263 -12.29 3.98 -19.50
CA TYR A 263 -13.04 2.75 -19.28
C TYR A 263 -13.56 2.63 -17.84
N ILE A 264 -12.73 2.95 -16.84
CA ILE A 264 -13.14 2.92 -15.43
C ILE A 264 -14.29 3.89 -15.17
N VAL A 265 -14.18 5.13 -15.67
CA VAL A 265 -15.18 6.18 -15.44
C VAL A 265 -16.51 5.85 -16.15
N LYS A 266 -16.45 5.27 -17.34
CA LYS A 266 -17.65 4.98 -18.15
C LYS A 266 -18.34 3.68 -17.75
N GLU A 267 -17.60 2.62 -17.47
CA GLU A 267 -18.15 1.28 -17.27
C GLU A 267 -18.15 0.85 -15.79
N ILE A 268 -17.04 1.01 -15.10
CA ILE A 268 -16.89 0.44 -13.74
C ILE A 268 -17.63 1.29 -12.70
N MET A 269 -17.40 2.60 -12.74
CA MET A 269 -17.88 3.52 -11.72
C MET A 269 -19.42 3.62 -11.65
N PRO A 270 -20.20 3.66 -12.76
CA PRO A 270 -21.66 3.67 -12.67
C PRO A 270 -22.26 2.38 -12.12
N HIS A 271 -21.69 1.22 -12.47
CA HIS A 271 -22.19 -0.11 -12.09
C HIS A 271 -21.64 -0.63 -10.75
N TYR A 272 -20.95 0.22 -9.99
CA TYR A 272 -20.32 -0.18 -8.74
C TYR A 272 -21.31 -0.69 -7.69
N PHE A 273 -22.48 -0.04 -7.54
CA PHE A 273 -23.52 -0.49 -6.59
C PHE A 273 -24.15 -1.81 -7.00
N ASP A 274 -24.41 -2.02 -8.28
CA ASP A 274 -24.96 -3.28 -8.79
C ASP A 274 -24.01 -4.44 -8.50
N GLN A 275 -22.71 -4.21 -8.72
CA GLN A 275 -21.67 -5.19 -8.40
C GLN A 275 -21.62 -5.53 -6.90
N LEU A 276 -21.74 -4.53 -6.02
CA LEU A 276 -21.76 -4.76 -4.57
C LEU A 276 -23.00 -5.55 -4.12
N LEU A 277 -24.17 -5.20 -4.65
CA LEU A 277 -25.43 -5.89 -4.34
C LEU A 277 -25.37 -7.37 -4.74
N GLU A 278 -24.83 -7.68 -5.90
CA GLU A 278 -24.66 -9.06 -6.35
C GLU A 278 -23.69 -9.85 -5.46
N ILE A 279 -22.56 -9.24 -5.08
CA ILE A 279 -21.59 -9.88 -4.15
C ILE A 279 -22.24 -10.17 -2.80
N ASP A 280 -23.03 -9.25 -2.26
CA ASP A 280 -23.73 -9.45 -0.97
C ASP A 280 -24.85 -10.48 -1.07
N ALA A 281 -25.58 -10.52 -2.19
CA ALA A 281 -26.64 -11.51 -2.45
C ALA A 281 -26.07 -12.94 -2.49
N VAL A 282 -24.97 -13.14 -3.20
CA VAL A 282 -24.30 -14.45 -3.28
C VAL A 282 -23.69 -14.87 -1.92
N SER A 283 -23.13 -13.91 -1.17
CA SER A 283 -22.60 -14.19 0.18
C SER A 283 -23.69 -14.52 1.21
N GLY A 284 -24.90 -13.98 1.04
CA GLY A 284 -26.06 -14.26 1.91
C GLY A 284 -26.67 -15.65 1.72
N GLN A 285 -26.46 -16.30 0.57
CA GLN A 285 -26.89 -17.68 0.31
C GLN A 285 -26.03 -18.75 0.96
N THR A 286 -25.14 -18.37 1.88
CA THR A 286 -24.30 -19.32 2.59
C THR A 286 -25.13 -20.36 3.32
N ARG A 287 -24.83 -21.64 3.00
CA ARG A 287 -25.21 -22.87 3.70
C ARG A 287 -25.71 -22.61 5.12
N LYS A 288 -26.91 -23.10 5.46
CA LYS A 288 -27.33 -23.30 6.85
C LYS A 288 -26.14 -23.78 7.65
N LYS A 289 -25.54 -22.91 8.45
CA LYS A 289 -24.42 -23.28 9.30
C LYS A 289 -24.87 -24.48 10.11
N LYS A 290 -24.27 -25.66 9.87
CA LYS A 290 -24.43 -26.78 10.81
C LYS A 290 -24.18 -26.22 12.20
N PRO A 291 -25.07 -26.47 13.19
CA PRO A 291 -24.87 -25.98 14.53
C PRO A 291 -23.44 -26.32 14.96
N ALA A 292 -22.65 -25.30 15.27
CA ALA A 292 -21.27 -25.50 15.67
C ALA A 292 -21.32 -26.37 16.94
N LYS A 293 -20.73 -27.57 16.90
CA LYS A 293 -20.56 -28.37 18.11
C LYS A 293 -19.83 -27.48 19.12
N LEU A 294 -20.49 -27.26 20.26
CA LEU A 294 -19.87 -26.53 21.37
C LEU A 294 -18.58 -27.23 21.75
N PRO A 295 -17.48 -26.50 21.89
CA PRO A 295 -16.22 -27.10 22.30
C PRO A 295 -16.39 -27.71 23.72
N SER A 296 -15.93 -28.93 23.91
CA SER A 296 -16.09 -29.68 25.13
C SER A 296 -15.25 -29.17 26.31
N ASN A 297 -14.39 -28.20 26.11
CA ASN A 297 -13.52 -27.62 27.13
C ASN A 297 -13.23 -26.13 26.82
N LEU A 298 -13.10 -25.30 27.88
CA LEU A 298 -12.81 -23.86 27.81
C LEU A 298 -11.52 -23.60 27.00
N GLN A 299 -10.46 -24.41 27.23
CA GLN A 299 -9.23 -24.26 26.46
C GLN A 299 -9.43 -24.41 24.93
N LYS A 300 -10.22 -25.43 24.52
CA LYS A 300 -10.56 -25.63 23.11
C LYS A 300 -11.41 -24.51 22.56
N ALA A 301 -12.28 -23.93 23.39
CA ALA A 301 -13.08 -22.77 23.03
C ALA A 301 -12.21 -21.52 22.78
N LEU A 302 -11.25 -21.26 23.68
CA LEU A 302 -10.30 -20.16 23.57
C LEU A 302 -9.38 -20.31 22.34
N VAL A 303 -8.79 -21.50 22.15
CA VAL A 303 -7.95 -21.78 20.97
C VAL A 303 -8.76 -21.58 19.67
N LYS A 304 -10.00 -22.09 19.62
CA LYS A 304 -10.87 -21.90 18.46
C LYS A 304 -11.22 -20.44 18.25
N HIS A 305 -11.42 -19.67 19.30
CA HIS A 305 -11.68 -18.23 19.23
C HIS A 305 -10.45 -17.48 18.72
N HIS A 306 -9.26 -17.72 19.27
CA HIS A 306 -8.02 -17.12 18.78
C HIS A 306 -7.69 -17.52 17.34
N LEU A 307 -7.90 -18.77 16.95
CA LEU A 307 -7.77 -19.18 15.56
C LEU A 307 -8.81 -18.55 14.62
N SER A 308 -9.95 -18.09 15.15
CA SER A 308 -10.93 -17.38 14.35
C SER A 308 -10.50 -15.97 13.98
N THR A 309 -9.61 -15.34 14.75
CA THR A 309 -9.01 -14.03 14.43
C THR A 309 -8.04 -14.12 13.24
N LEU A 310 -7.41 -15.29 13.02
CA LEU A 310 -6.59 -15.59 11.83
C LEU A 310 -7.40 -15.66 10.53
N LYS A 311 -8.73 -15.61 10.57
CA LYS A 311 -9.57 -15.55 9.38
C LYS A 311 -9.67 -14.16 8.77
N ASP A 312 -9.20 -13.13 9.48
CA ASP A 312 -9.11 -11.79 8.94
C ASP A 312 -7.87 -11.68 8.03
N SER A 313 -8.11 -11.61 6.72
CA SER A 313 -7.07 -11.56 5.70
C SER A 313 -6.17 -10.33 5.82
N ASN A 314 -6.74 -9.18 6.17
CA ASN A 314 -5.98 -7.95 6.38
C ASN A 314 -4.99 -8.09 7.55
N LEU A 315 -5.43 -8.73 8.61
CA LEU A 315 -4.62 -8.95 9.80
C LEU A 315 -3.46 -9.92 9.52
N LEU A 316 -3.72 -10.98 8.74
CA LEU A 316 -2.68 -11.91 8.30
C LEU A 316 -1.63 -11.21 7.43
N VAL A 317 -2.07 -10.47 6.43
CA VAL A 317 -1.15 -9.75 5.52
C VAL A 317 -0.32 -8.72 6.29
N GLN A 318 -0.93 -7.91 7.13
CA GLN A 318 -0.21 -6.88 7.89
C GLN A 318 0.75 -7.47 8.94
N SER A 319 0.38 -8.57 9.61
CA SER A 319 1.18 -9.13 10.70
C SER A 319 2.30 -10.05 10.24
N PHE A 320 2.12 -10.76 9.14
CA PHE A 320 3.09 -11.75 8.67
C PHE A 320 3.79 -11.35 7.37
N VAL A 321 3.04 -10.85 6.40
CA VAL A 321 3.60 -10.57 5.09
C VAL A 321 4.36 -9.26 5.06
N GLN A 322 3.82 -8.21 5.66
CA GLN A 322 4.45 -6.89 5.67
C GLN A 322 5.85 -6.88 6.32
N PRO A 323 6.10 -7.49 7.49
CA PRO A 323 7.45 -7.60 8.04
C PRO A 323 8.41 -8.37 7.14
N VAL A 324 7.94 -9.44 6.48
CA VAL A 324 8.76 -10.22 5.55
C VAL A 324 9.16 -9.38 4.35
N VAL A 325 8.23 -8.61 3.76
CA VAL A 325 8.53 -7.69 2.64
C VAL A 325 9.57 -6.66 3.04
N ILE A 326 9.42 -6.04 4.21
CA ILE A 326 10.38 -5.05 4.71
C ILE A 326 11.76 -5.71 4.94
N GLY A 327 11.79 -6.91 5.52
CA GLY A 327 13.02 -7.67 5.72
C GLY A 327 13.76 -7.96 4.42
N PHE A 328 13.03 -8.44 3.41
CA PHE A 328 13.61 -8.67 2.09
C PHE A 328 14.05 -7.39 1.38
N ALA A 329 13.33 -6.29 1.52
CA ALA A 329 13.72 -5.00 0.96
C ALA A 329 15.05 -4.46 1.55
N LEU A 330 15.32 -4.77 2.81
CA LEU A 330 16.56 -4.38 3.49
C LEU A 330 17.70 -5.37 3.31
N TYR A 331 17.40 -6.63 2.92
CA TYR A 331 18.39 -7.71 2.85
C TYR A 331 19.62 -7.36 2.01
N PRO A 332 19.54 -6.78 0.80
CA PRO A 332 20.72 -6.46 0.01
C PRO A 332 21.63 -5.41 0.70
N SER A 333 21.02 -4.41 1.33
CA SER A 333 21.77 -3.37 2.05
C SER A 333 22.48 -3.94 3.29
N VAL A 334 21.78 -4.81 4.03
CA VAL A 334 22.33 -5.48 5.22
C VAL A 334 23.43 -6.48 4.82
N SER A 335 23.22 -7.24 3.77
CA SER A 335 24.17 -8.23 3.25
C SER A 335 25.47 -7.55 2.78
N ARG A 336 25.38 -6.45 2.04
CA ARG A 336 26.54 -5.64 1.67
C ARG A 336 27.28 -5.12 2.89
N PHE A 337 26.56 -4.46 3.79
CA PHE A 337 27.14 -3.94 5.01
C PHE A 337 27.88 -5.04 5.80
N ALA A 338 27.32 -6.24 5.87
CA ALA A 338 27.96 -7.39 6.53
C ALA A 338 29.23 -7.86 5.79
N ASN A 339 29.21 -7.89 4.46
CA ASN A 339 30.34 -8.30 3.63
C ASN A 339 31.49 -7.26 3.66
N ASP A 340 31.16 -5.97 3.78
CA ASP A 340 32.12 -4.87 3.88
C ASP A 340 32.74 -4.74 5.30
N GLY A 341 32.53 -5.72 6.19
CA GLY A 341 33.06 -5.75 7.55
C GLY A 341 32.07 -5.34 8.64
N GLY A 342 30.84 -5.01 8.28
CA GLY A 342 29.74 -4.78 9.23
C GLY A 342 30.01 -3.64 10.21
N LEU A 343 29.67 -3.84 11.48
CA LEU A 343 29.81 -2.82 12.52
C LEU A 343 31.27 -2.42 12.79
N SER A 344 32.24 -3.27 12.42
CA SER A 344 33.69 -2.96 12.63
C SER A 344 34.21 -1.86 11.71
N THR A 345 33.51 -1.57 10.61
CA THR A 345 33.89 -0.49 9.66
C THR A 345 33.33 0.88 10.04
N ILE A 346 32.38 0.92 10.98
CA ILE A 346 31.80 2.18 11.44
C ILE A 346 32.77 2.83 12.43
N SER A 347 33.30 4.02 12.08
CA SER A 347 34.06 4.81 13.02
C SER A 347 33.20 5.09 14.28
N PRO A 348 33.82 5.06 15.49
CA PRO A 348 33.12 5.39 16.73
C PRO A 348 32.36 6.71 16.69
N ASP A 349 32.85 7.68 15.90
CA ASP A 349 32.25 9.01 15.75
C ASP A 349 30.83 8.96 15.11
N TYR A 350 30.55 7.93 14.29
CA TYR A 350 29.26 7.74 13.64
C TYR A 350 28.29 6.80 14.39
N PHE A 351 28.72 6.24 15.54
CA PHE A 351 27.92 5.29 16.30
C PHE A 351 26.58 5.87 16.75
N GLY A 352 26.53 7.15 17.11
CA GLY A 352 25.31 7.85 17.47
C GLY A 352 24.30 7.94 16.31
N ILE A 353 24.79 8.17 15.09
CA ILE A 353 23.95 8.22 13.88
C ILE A 353 23.45 6.82 13.53
N ALA A 354 24.33 5.81 13.60
CA ALA A 354 23.96 4.42 13.36
C ALA A 354 22.89 3.94 14.36
N MET A 355 23.01 4.31 15.63
CA MET A 355 22.02 4.02 16.67
C MET A 355 20.68 4.71 16.39
N LEU A 356 20.68 5.99 15.98
CA LEU A 356 19.48 6.72 15.58
C LEU A 356 18.76 6.05 14.40
N VAL A 357 19.52 5.68 13.35
CA VAL A 357 18.97 4.95 12.20
C VAL A 357 18.41 3.60 12.64
N GLY A 358 19.10 2.87 13.49
CA GLY A 358 18.62 1.60 14.07
C GLY A 358 17.31 1.76 14.85
N ILE A 359 17.20 2.81 15.66
CA ILE A 359 15.95 3.12 16.40
C ILE A 359 14.81 3.48 15.44
N LEU A 360 15.07 4.26 14.40
CA LEU A 360 14.06 4.62 13.38
C LEU A 360 13.59 3.38 12.61
N LEU A 361 14.51 2.54 12.15
CA LEU A 361 14.18 1.27 11.50
C LEU A 361 13.43 0.34 12.46
N GLY A 362 13.89 0.21 13.70
CA GLY A 362 13.21 -0.58 14.73
C GLY A 362 11.79 -0.10 14.99
N ASN A 363 11.55 1.23 15.04
CA ASN A 363 10.20 1.79 15.14
C ASN A 363 9.35 1.53 13.89
N MET A 364 9.94 1.51 12.68
CA MET A 364 9.21 1.11 11.47
C MET A 364 8.76 -0.35 11.57
N PHE A 365 9.62 -1.26 12.04
CA PHE A 365 9.26 -2.67 12.25
C PHE A 365 8.29 -2.87 13.42
N ALA A 366 8.45 -2.17 14.53
CA ALA A 366 7.56 -2.25 15.69
C ALA A 366 6.22 -1.55 15.45
N GLY A 367 6.17 -0.56 14.56
CA GLY A 367 4.94 0.11 14.12
C GLY A 367 4.07 -0.78 13.23
N VAL A 368 4.63 -1.83 12.65
CA VAL A 368 3.86 -2.91 12.01
C VAL A 368 3.01 -3.56 13.09
N THR A 369 1.72 -3.53 12.94
CA THR A 369 0.74 -4.07 13.88
C THR A 369 1.06 -5.53 14.20
N THR A 370 1.60 -5.77 15.38
CA THR A 370 1.86 -7.12 15.83
C THR A 370 0.54 -7.85 16.04
N PHE A 371 0.49 -9.14 15.68
CA PHE A 371 -0.68 -9.99 15.89
C PHE A 371 -1.23 -9.88 17.32
N LEU A 372 -0.37 -9.85 18.32
CA LEU A 372 -0.73 -9.69 19.74
C LEU A 372 -1.46 -8.36 20.02
N GLY A 373 -0.96 -7.25 19.46
CA GLY A 373 -1.58 -5.94 19.66
C GLY A 373 -2.96 -5.83 19.03
N VAL A 374 -3.17 -6.54 17.92
CA VAL A 374 -4.45 -6.53 17.19
C VAL A 374 -5.42 -7.54 17.77
N ALA A 375 -4.98 -8.75 18.15
CA ALA A 375 -5.80 -9.75 18.80
C ALA A 375 -6.48 -9.19 20.04
N MET A 376 -5.73 -8.49 20.92
CA MET A 376 -6.30 -7.82 22.08
C MET A 376 -7.29 -6.70 21.74
N SER A 377 -7.12 -6.02 20.60
CA SER A 377 -8.03 -4.93 20.20
C SER A 377 -9.31 -5.44 19.54
N LEU A 378 -9.30 -6.60 18.91
CA LEU A 378 -10.47 -7.25 18.33
C LEU A 378 -11.38 -7.88 19.39
N GLU A 379 -10.85 -8.21 20.56
CA GLU A 379 -11.62 -8.76 21.69
C GLU A 379 -12.40 -7.70 22.49
N LYS A 380 -12.34 -6.42 22.11
CA LYS A 380 -12.94 -5.31 22.87
C LYS A 380 -14.40 -5.51 23.23
N GLU A 381 -15.21 -6.06 22.36
CA GLU A 381 -16.63 -6.31 22.62
C GLU A 381 -16.83 -7.48 23.59
N ASN A 382 -15.91 -8.45 23.58
CA ASN A 382 -15.96 -9.63 24.44
C ASN A 382 -15.14 -9.49 25.72
N TYR A 383 -14.26 -8.47 25.80
CA TYR A 383 -13.36 -8.29 26.95
C TYR A 383 -14.11 -8.10 28.28
N HIS A 384 -15.21 -7.37 28.26
CA HIS A 384 -16.06 -7.22 29.45
C HIS A 384 -16.68 -8.55 29.86
N PHE A 385 -17.07 -9.39 28.90
CA PHE A 385 -17.66 -10.71 29.14
C PHE A 385 -16.61 -11.71 29.69
N ILE A 386 -15.39 -11.67 29.14
CA ILE A 386 -14.28 -12.54 29.59
C ILE A 386 -13.81 -12.13 30.99
N ARG A 387 -13.88 -10.84 31.35
CA ARG A 387 -13.49 -10.35 32.67
C ARG A 387 -14.52 -10.67 33.77
N THR A 388 -15.77 -10.96 33.42
CA THR A 388 -16.85 -11.28 34.35
C THR A 388 -17.03 -12.80 34.55
N LEU A 389 -16.35 -13.63 33.77
CA LEU A 389 -16.20 -15.08 33.94
C LEU A 389 -15.00 -15.41 34.84
#